data_f222d67f0fbbbfd9f05c6f045c9eb766
#
_entry.id   f222d67f0fbbbfd9f05c6f045c9eb766
#
_cell.length_a   1.000
_cell.length_b   1.000
_cell.length_c   1.000
_cell.angle_alpha   90.00
_cell.angle_beta   90.00
_cell.angle_gamma   90.00
#
_symmetry.space_group_name_H-M   'P 1'
#
loop_
_entity.id
_entity.type
_entity.pdbx_description
1 polymer ?
#
loop_
_entity_poly.entity_id
_entity_poly.type
_entity_poly.pdbx_seq_one_letter_code
_entity_poly.pdbx_strand_id
1 'polypeptide(L)'
;VGRNGVHLVREWPDEPQVRAWLTAPHDDLVRETAVDDGETDAVSFAQQHGPFREYRRTVTAGDGRLHERTDYRLVIPWFHWLFGPLVRRSIARRSPQSREGQPGWAPPDRLDQRQVRILGLLAAASLLTAFVNTLFTQTVSFAGDDFGVGDWGRGVAGTIVRIGILFGLPAALLADRIGRRRVVVTLAWAAPIIASLGAVAPNFPLLVATQTLGRPLGLALDLLIAVIAAEEMPRGSRAYAISVLAMANGLGAGVAVVALPLADVGQSGWRWVYVLGLVWLLVARDLARHLPETKRFEWHKSDAAATPVPPLQRRRLAVQMAVAFFGNMLLSPASFFQNTFLKDERGFSAGMVSLFTIVTATPAVIGLVIGGRVAD
;
A
#
# COMPACT_ATOMS: atom_id res chain seq x y z
N VAL A 1 3.54 22.52 -18.21
CA VAL A 1 3.06 21.24 -17.64
C VAL A 1 3.79 20.11 -18.39
N GLY A 2 4.61 19.31 -17.67
CA GLY A 2 5.42 18.26 -18.28
C GLY A 2 4.60 17.09 -18.82
N ARG A 3 5.24 16.17 -19.54
CA ARG A 3 4.72 15.06 -20.37
C ARG A 3 3.56 14.20 -19.82
N ASN A 4 3.13 14.34 -18.55
CA ASN A 4 2.09 13.54 -17.86
C ASN A 4 1.04 14.42 -17.15
N GLY A 5 0.81 15.66 -17.59
CA GLY A 5 -0.25 16.52 -17.08
C GLY A 5 -1.62 16.15 -17.67
N VAL A 6 -2.67 16.22 -16.88
CA VAL A 6 -4.06 16.05 -17.33
C VAL A 6 -4.64 17.45 -17.54
N HIS A 7 -5.27 17.65 -18.69
CA HIS A 7 -5.96 18.87 -19.06
C HIS A 7 -7.46 18.58 -19.16
N LEU A 8 -8.26 19.32 -18.42
CA LEU A 8 -9.72 19.26 -18.50
C LEU A 8 -10.22 20.65 -18.91
N VAL A 9 -11.01 20.71 -19.96
CA VAL A 9 -11.67 21.93 -20.41
C VAL A 9 -13.16 21.70 -20.37
N ARG A 10 -13.90 22.66 -19.79
CA ARG A 10 -15.37 22.66 -19.69
C ARG A 10 -15.91 24.00 -20.09
N GLU A 11 -17.05 24.00 -20.73
CA GLU A 11 -17.82 25.18 -21.09
C GLU A 11 -19.08 25.25 -20.25
N TRP A 12 -19.40 26.44 -19.80
CA TRP A 12 -20.54 26.71 -18.92
C TRP A 12 -21.37 27.87 -19.48
N PRO A 13 -22.70 27.87 -19.27
CA PRO A 13 -23.51 29.02 -19.57
C PRO A 13 -23.10 30.19 -18.66
N ASP A 14 -23.09 31.40 -19.22
CA ASP A 14 -22.74 32.59 -18.44
C ASP A 14 -23.98 33.08 -17.65
N GLU A 15 -24.37 32.32 -16.66
CA GLU A 15 -25.42 32.64 -15.72
C GLU A 15 -24.81 33.18 -14.41
N PRO A 16 -25.46 34.15 -13.70
CA PRO A 16 -24.93 34.76 -12.49
C PRO A 16 -24.55 33.74 -11.40
N GLN A 17 -25.33 32.66 -11.24
CA GLN A 17 -25.08 31.60 -10.25
C GLN A 17 -23.87 30.77 -10.62
N VAL A 18 -23.73 30.41 -11.91
CA VAL A 18 -22.59 29.61 -12.43
C VAL A 18 -21.32 30.43 -12.38
N ARG A 19 -21.39 31.71 -12.76
CA ARG A 19 -20.24 32.64 -12.69
C ARG A 19 -19.76 32.79 -11.24
N ALA A 20 -20.66 33.06 -10.28
CA ALA A 20 -20.29 33.19 -8.88
C ALA A 20 -19.64 31.93 -8.32
N TRP A 21 -20.13 30.74 -8.70
CA TRP A 21 -19.56 29.47 -8.29
C TRP A 21 -18.20 29.21 -8.94
N LEU A 22 -18.02 29.49 -10.25
CA LEU A 22 -16.75 29.30 -10.97
C LEU A 22 -15.66 30.27 -10.50
N THR A 23 -16.02 31.50 -10.11
CA THR A 23 -15.08 32.51 -9.63
C THR A 23 -14.78 32.40 -8.14
N ALA A 24 -15.37 31.43 -7.44
CA ALA A 24 -15.05 31.11 -6.06
C ALA A 24 -14.00 29.97 -5.97
N PRO A 25 -13.13 29.96 -4.95
CA PRO A 25 -12.25 28.83 -4.70
C PRO A 25 -13.05 27.61 -4.23
N HIS A 26 -12.78 26.44 -4.79
CA HIS A 26 -13.43 25.19 -4.39
C HIS A 26 -12.75 24.57 -3.18
N ASP A 27 -13.54 23.86 -2.35
CA ASP A 27 -13.08 23.16 -1.16
C ASP A 27 -13.62 21.71 -1.14
N ASP A 28 -13.18 20.93 -2.15
CA ASP A 28 -13.52 19.50 -2.32
C ASP A 28 -12.27 18.59 -2.20
N LEU A 29 -11.90 17.86 -3.25
CA LEU A 29 -10.66 17.09 -3.33
C LEU A 29 -9.40 17.98 -3.21
N VAL A 30 -9.53 19.22 -3.64
CA VAL A 30 -8.51 20.27 -3.58
C VAL A 30 -9.06 21.43 -2.80
N ARG A 31 -8.30 21.96 -1.88
CA ARG A 31 -8.53 23.30 -1.33
C ARG A 31 -7.82 24.30 -2.20
N GLU A 32 -8.59 25.12 -2.89
CA GLU A 32 -8.09 26.13 -3.79
C GLU A 32 -7.82 27.46 -3.08
N THR A 33 -6.88 28.23 -3.60
CA THR A 33 -6.65 29.63 -3.27
C THR A 33 -6.56 30.42 -4.56
N ALA A 34 -7.12 31.64 -4.57
CA ALA A 34 -7.01 32.52 -5.71
C ALA A 34 -5.56 32.97 -5.90
N VAL A 35 -5.12 33.04 -7.16
CA VAL A 35 -3.79 33.50 -7.56
C VAL A 35 -3.98 34.59 -8.60
N ASP A 36 -3.29 35.70 -8.43
CA ASP A 36 -3.24 36.77 -9.40
C ASP A 36 -2.14 36.44 -10.45
N ASP A 37 -2.56 36.14 -11.67
CA ASP A 37 -1.67 35.81 -12.78
C ASP A 37 -1.40 37.03 -13.69
N GLY A 38 -1.94 38.21 -13.34
CA GLY A 38 -1.79 39.44 -14.12
C GLY A 38 -2.59 39.46 -15.43
N GLU A 39 -3.42 38.45 -15.71
CA GLU A 39 -4.35 38.44 -16.84
C GLU A 39 -5.66 39.12 -16.43
N THR A 40 -6.02 40.21 -17.11
CA THR A 40 -7.14 41.09 -16.73
C THR A 40 -8.52 40.42 -16.85
N ASP A 41 -8.66 39.35 -17.67
CA ASP A 41 -9.93 38.68 -17.97
C ASP A 41 -10.01 37.23 -17.48
N ALA A 42 -9.03 36.75 -16.68
CA ALA A 42 -8.98 35.39 -16.17
C ALA A 42 -8.92 35.36 -14.65
N VAL A 43 -9.71 34.48 -14.04
CA VAL A 43 -9.60 34.16 -12.61
C VAL A 43 -8.89 32.83 -12.47
N SER A 44 -7.73 32.85 -11.79
CA SER A 44 -6.89 31.68 -11.60
C SER A 44 -6.86 31.19 -10.16
N PHE A 45 -6.84 29.88 -9.98
CA PHE A 45 -6.76 29.21 -8.69
C PHE A 45 -5.62 28.21 -8.68
N ALA A 46 -4.90 28.13 -7.57
CA ALA A 46 -3.88 27.15 -7.29
C ALA A 46 -4.27 26.28 -6.09
N GLN A 47 -3.61 25.15 -5.93
CA GLN A 47 -3.80 24.27 -4.79
C GLN A 47 -3.15 24.83 -3.54
N GLN A 48 -3.92 24.99 -2.47
CA GLN A 48 -3.43 25.20 -1.12
C GLN A 48 -3.13 23.85 -0.43
N HIS A 49 -4.09 22.90 -0.50
CA HIS A 49 -3.96 21.53 0.00
C HIS A 49 -4.61 20.56 -0.98
N GLY A 50 -3.97 19.40 -1.19
CA GLY A 50 -4.50 18.39 -2.10
C GLY A 50 -3.43 17.43 -2.65
N PRO A 51 -3.83 16.42 -3.43
CA PRO A 51 -2.98 15.33 -3.89
C PRO A 51 -2.18 15.65 -5.16
N PHE A 52 -2.04 16.91 -5.53
CA PHE A 52 -1.41 17.29 -6.80
C PHE A 52 0.00 17.86 -6.60
N ARG A 53 0.88 17.55 -7.52
CA ARG A 53 2.19 18.18 -7.64
C ARG A 53 2.09 19.57 -8.27
N GLU A 54 1.21 19.68 -9.26
CA GLU A 54 0.88 20.89 -9.99
C GLU A 54 -0.63 20.92 -10.13
N TYR A 55 -1.26 22.03 -9.82
CA TYR A 55 -2.69 22.23 -9.99
C TYR A 55 -2.93 23.69 -10.32
N ARG A 56 -3.66 23.93 -11.41
CA ARG A 56 -4.14 25.24 -11.78
C ARG A 56 -5.52 25.12 -12.43
N ARG A 57 -6.45 25.89 -11.93
CA ARG A 57 -7.76 26.09 -12.55
C ARG A 57 -7.89 27.53 -12.99
N THR A 58 -8.19 27.75 -14.25
CA THR A 58 -8.36 29.08 -14.85
C THR A 58 -9.76 29.18 -15.43
N VAL A 59 -10.44 30.27 -15.14
CA VAL A 59 -11.78 30.59 -15.65
C VAL A 59 -11.68 31.85 -16.47
N THR A 60 -12.08 31.79 -17.76
CA THR A 60 -12.11 32.90 -18.68
C THR A 60 -13.53 33.11 -19.21
N ALA A 61 -13.92 34.36 -19.44
CA ALA A 61 -15.18 34.69 -20.08
C ALA A 61 -14.94 34.95 -21.59
N GLY A 62 -15.79 34.39 -22.46
CA GLY A 62 -15.70 34.60 -23.92
C GLY A 62 -16.98 34.14 -24.61
N ASP A 63 -17.40 34.86 -25.66
CA ASP A 63 -18.55 34.52 -26.53
C ASP A 63 -19.85 34.19 -25.79
N GLY A 64 -20.12 34.87 -24.64
CA GLY A 64 -21.32 34.60 -23.80
C GLY A 64 -21.29 33.29 -23.06
N ARG A 65 -20.12 32.66 -22.93
CA ARG A 65 -19.85 31.44 -22.17
C ARG A 65 -18.67 31.62 -21.23
N LEU A 66 -18.62 30.78 -20.21
CA LEU A 66 -17.49 30.69 -19.31
C LEU A 66 -16.67 29.42 -19.65
N HIS A 67 -15.39 29.59 -19.87
CA HIS A 67 -14.46 28.51 -20.15
C HIS A 67 -13.64 28.20 -18.89
N GLU A 68 -13.78 27.00 -18.38
CA GLU A 68 -13.00 26.50 -17.23
C GLU A 68 -11.95 25.52 -17.74
N ARG A 69 -10.69 25.84 -17.48
CA ARG A 69 -9.56 24.96 -17.74
C ARG A 69 -8.93 24.53 -16.44
N THR A 70 -8.80 23.22 -16.22
CA THR A 70 -8.13 22.64 -15.07
C THR A 70 -6.95 21.79 -15.51
N ASP A 71 -5.76 22.23 -15.15
CA ASP A 71 -4.50 21.55 -15.43
C ASP A 71 -3.96 20.96 -14.12
N TYR A 72 -3.67 19.66 -14.09
CA TYR A 72 -3.16 19.04 -12.88
C TYR A 72 -2.24 17.85 -13.13
N ARG A 73 -1.39 17.56 -12.12
CA ARG A 73 -0.51 16.40 -12.07
C ARG A 73 -0.54 15.77 -10.69
N LEU A 74 -0.92 14.49 -10.60
CA LEU A 74 -0.99 13.75 -9.33
C LEU A 74 0.41 13.47 -8.75
N VAL A 75 0.49 13.51 -7.40
CA VAL A 75 1.70 13.16 -6.64
C VAL A 75 1.79 11.66 -6.38
N ILE A 76 0.67 10.92 -6.45
CA ILE A 76 0.55 9.53 -6.00
C ILE A 76 1.52 8.62 -6.79
N PRO A 77 2.58 8.06 -6.17
CA PRO A 77 3.45 7.11 -6.83
C PRO A 77 2.78 5.74 -6.95
N TRP A 78 3.15 4.95 -7.97
CA TRP A 78 2.71 3.56 -8.20
C TRP A 78 1.23 3.35 -8.49
N PHE A 79 0.31 4.10 -7.84
CA PHE A 79 -1.13 3.92 -7.94
C PHE A 79 -1.82 4.96 -8.83
N HIS A 80 -1.08 5.65 -9.69
CA HIS A 80 -1.64 6.63 -10.61
C HIS A 80 -2.72 6.04 -11.52
N TRP A 81 -2.54 4.80 -11.95
CA TRP A 81 -3.51 4.07 -12.79
C TRP A 81 -4.85 3.83 -12.08
N LEU A 82 -4.83 3.67 -10.75
CA LEU A 82 -6.03 3.44 -9.93
C LEU A 82 -6.72 4.76 -9.57
N PHE A 83 -5.95 5.72 -9.06
CA PHE A 83 -6.50 6.99 -8.56
C PHE A 83 -6.72 8.02 -9.67
N GLY A 84 -5.98 7.97 -10.78
CA GLY A 84 -6.11 8.90 -11.91
C GLY A 84 -7.55 9.01 -12.45
N PRO A 85 -8.20 7.89 -12.81
CA PRO A 85 -9.59 7.88 -13.25
C PRO A 85 -10.59 8.41 -12.21
N LEU A 86 -10.38 8.07 -10.91
CA LEU A 86 -11.23 8.53 -9.81
C LEU A 86 -11.13 10.05 -9.62
N VAL A 87 -9.92 10.58 -9.60
CA VAL A 87 -9.65 12.01 -9.51
C VAL A 87 -10.23 12.76 -10.71
N ARG A 88 -9.96 12.26 -11.93
CA ARG A 88 -10.51 12.85 -13.16
C ARG A 88 -12.03 12.91 -13.13
N ARG A 89 -12.68 11.81 -12.71
CA ARG A 89 -14.14 11.74 -12.59
C ARG A 89 -14.68 12.70 -11.52
N SER A 90 -13.97 12.84 -10.40
CA SER A 90 -14.34 13.76 -9.31
C SER A 90 -14.29 15.22 -9.80
N ILE A 91 -13.20 15.64 -10.45
CA ILE A 91 -13.06 17.00 -10.99
C ILE A 91 -14.06 17.26 -12.13
N ALA A 92 -14.23 16.29 -13.05
CA ALA A 92 -15.15 16.42 -14.18
C ALA A 92 -16.65 16.50 -13.77
N ARG A 93 -17.01 15.98 -12.58
CA ARG A 93 -18.38 16.01 -12.05
C ARG A 93 -18.70 17.20 -11.15
N ARG A 94 -17.74 18.10 -10.96
CA ARG A 94 -18.00 19.35 -10.25
C ARG A 94 -19.15 20.12 -10.92
N SER A 95 -20.09 20.59 -10.13
CA SER A 95 -21.22 21.44 -10.60
C SER A 95 -21.69 22.33 -9.47
N PRO A 96 -22.38 23.45 -9.77
CA PRO A 96 -22.96 24.36 -8.74
C PRO A 96 -23.93 23.64 -7.79
N GLN A 97 -24.52 22.53 -8.23
CA GLN A 97 -25.49 21.72 -7.46
C GLN A 97 -24.82 20.58 -6.67
N SER A 98 -23.53 20.29 -6.91
CA SER A 98 -22.82 19.28 -6.16
C SER A 98 -22.54 19.76 -4.72
N ARG A 99 -22.74 18.85 -3.75
CA ARG A 99 -22.34 19.14 -2.36
C ARG A 99 -20.84 19.40 -2.32
N GLU A 100 -20.47 20.52 -1.70
CA GLU A 100 -19.09 20.76 -1.31
C GLU A 100 -18.67 19.70 -0.30
N GLY A 101 -17.47 19.16 -0.47
CA GLY A 101 -16.93 18.16 0.42
C GLY A 101 -16.08 17.12 -0.30
N GLN A 102 -15.31 16.38 0.48
CA GLN A 102 -14.42 15.38 -0.07
C GLN A 102 -15.19 14.16 -0.60
N PRO A 103 -14.77 13.57 -1.74
CA PRO A 103 -15.33 12.30 -2.20
C PRO A 103 -15.18 11.21 -1.15
N GLY A 104 -16.16 10.30 -1.02
CA GLY A 104 -16.15 9.26 0.01
C GLY A 104 -14.97 8.26 -0.06
N TRP A 105 -14.17 8.28 -1.14
CA TRP A 105 -12.93 7.52 -1.26
C TRP A 105 -11.68 8.29 -0.83
N ALA A 106 -11.78 9.61 -0.63
CA ALA A 106 -10.67 10.45 -0.19
C ALA A 106 -10.49 10.36 1.35
N PRO A 107 -9.29 10.70 1.86
CA PRO A 107 -9.04 10.71 3.30
C PRO A 107 -9.93 11.73 4.01
N PRO A 108 -10.36 11.49 5.28
CA PRO A 108 -11.18 12.43 6.03
C PRO A 108 -10.52 13.80 6.24
N ASP A 109 -9.22 13.81 6.62
CA ASP A 109 -8.44 15.04 6.66
C ASP A 109 -7.75 15.29 5.32
N ARG A 110 -7.48 16.54 5.00
CA ARG A 110 -6.74 16.91 3.80
C ARG A 110 -5.26 16.63 3.98
N LEU A 111 -4.76 15.73 3.16
CA LEU A 111 -3.34 15.41 3.12
C LEU A 111 -2.60 16.44 2.27
N ASP A 112 -1.43 16.86 2.76
CA ASP A 112 -0.49 17.64 1.96
C ASP A 112 0.26 16.76 0.93
N GLN A 113 0.97 17.41 -0.01
CA GLN A 113 1.72 16.69 -1.05
C GLN A 113 2.73 15.68 -0.48
N ARG A 114 3.39 16.04 0.65
CA ARG A 114 4.37 15.17 1.31
C ARG A 114 3.70 13.93 1.88
N GLN A 115 2.57 14.11 2.55
CA GLN A 115 1.78 13.03 3.15
C GLN A 115 1.23 12.06 2.09
N VAL A 116 0.67 12.58 1.00
CA VAL A 116 0.19 11.76 -0.12
C VAL A 116 1.33 10.94 -0.75
N ARG A 117 2.50 11.57 -0.95
CA ARG A 117 3.67 10.87 -1.48
C ARG A 117 4.14 9.77 -0.53
N ILE A 118 4.27 10.07 0.76
CA ILE A 118 4.68 9.09 1.78
C ILE A 118 3.69 7.93 1.80
N LEU A 119 2.38 8.18 1.87
CA LEU A 119 1.36 7.14 1.89
C LEU A 119 1.44 6.23 0.65
N GLY A 120 1.62 6.81 -0.54
CA GLY A 120 1.76 6.05 -1.77
C GLY A 120 3.04 5.18 -1.81
N LEU A 121 4.16 5.69 -1.29
CA LEU A 121 5.41 4.93 -1.15
C LEU A 121 5.27 3.79 -0.13
N LEU A 122 4.63 4.05 1.02
CA LEU A 122 4.36 3.04 2.03
C LEU A 122 3.39 1.97 1.52
N ALA A 123 2.37 2.35 0.75
CA ALA A 123 1.46 1.40 0.11
C ALA A 123 2.20 0.50 -0.90
N ALA A 124 3.12 1.06 -1.70
CA ALA A 124 3.98 0.26 -2.59
C ALA A 124 4.90 -0.70 -1.79
N ALA A 125 5.44 -0.25 -0.65
CA ALA A 125 6.20 -1.11 0.24
C ALA A 125 5.34 -2.21 0.87
N SER A 126 4.05 -1.95 1.18
CA SER A 126 3.11 -2.99 1.66
C SER A 126 2.82 -4.05 0.59
N LEU A 127 2.78 -3.70 -0.70
CA LEU A 127 2.74 -4.70 -1.79
C LEU A 127 3.95 -5.63 -1.72
N LEU A 128 5.15 -5.06 -1.59
CA LEU A 128 6.40 -5.82 -1.50
C LEU A 128 6.39 -6.76 -0.30
N THR A 129 6.05 -6.26 0.90
CA THR A 129 6.06 -7.08 2.13
C THR A 129 5.08 -8.24 2.04
N ALA A 130 3.88 -7.98 1.54
CA ALA A 130 2.84 -8.99 1.39
C ALA A 130 3.22 -10.07 0.37
N PHE A 131 3.82 -9.69 -0.76
CA PHE A 131 4.36 -10.65 -1.73
C PHE A 131 5.39 -11.57 -1.07
N VAL A 132 6.42 -11.01 -0.41
CA VAL A 132 7.47 -11.78 0.27
C VAL A 132 6.90 -12.69 1.35
N ASN A 133 5.96 -12.19 2.16
CA ASN A 133 5.36 -12.94 3.26
C ASN A 133 4.45 -14.10 2.78
N THR A 134 3.86 -13.95 1.59
CA THR A 134 2.93 -14.94 1.00
C THR A 134 3.65 -15.99 0.16
N LEU A 135 4.79 -15.64 -0.42
CA LEU A 135 5.54 -16.41 -1.41
C LEU A 135 5.73 -17.88 -1.00
N PHE A 136 6.33 -18.14 0.16
CA PHE A 136 6.59 -19.50 0.62
C PHE A 136 5.30 -20.29 0.87
N THR A 137 4.30 -19.67 1.51
CA THR A 137 3.02 -20.33 1.81
C THR A 137 2.31 -20.79 0.53
N GLN A 138 2.40 -20.01 -0.55
CA GLN A 138 1.76 -20.36 -1.83
C GLN A 138 2.53 -21.42 -2.61
N THR A 139 3.85 -21.48 -2.48
CA THR A 139 4.71 -22.33 -3.32
C THR A 139 5.21 -23.60 -2.64
N VAL A 140 5.07 -23.74 -1.31
CA VAL A 140 5.66 -24.83 -0.54
C VAL A 140 5.19 -26.23 -0.97
N SER A 141 3.94 -26.39 -1.40
CA SER A 141 3.43 -27.66 -1.92
C SER A 141 4.13 -28.08 -3.22
N PHE A 142 4.29 -27.14 -4.15
CA PHE A 142 4.95 -27.37 -5.44
C PHE A 142 6.46 -27.61 -5.27
N ALA A 143 7.12 -26.84 -4.40
CA ALA A 143 8.52 -27.05 -4.07
C ALA A 143 8.75 -28.36 -3.31
N GLY A 144 7.82 -28.75 -2.43
CA GLY A 144 7.89 -30.03 -1.71
C GLY A 144 7.85 -31.22 -2.66
N ASP A 145 6.99 -31.18 -3.69
CA ASP A 145 6.94 -32.23 -4.70
C ASP A 145 8.21 -32.30 -5.53
N ASP A 146 8.75 -31.15 -5.97
CA ASP A 146 10.00 -31.09 -6.76
C ASP A 146 11.18 -31.70 -5.99
N PHE A 147 11.22 -31.51 -4.66
CA PHE A 147 12.26 -32.06 -3.78
C PHE A 147 11.90 -33.40 -3.13
N GLY A 148 10.73 -33.98 -3.41
CA GLY A 148 10.28 -35.25 -2.81
C GLY A 148 10.00 -35.18 -1.31
N VAL A 149 9.55 -34.02 -0.79
CA VAL A 149 9.27 -33.78 0.63
C VAL A 149 7.78 -33.93 0.92
N GLY A 150 7.44 -34.91 1.79
CA GLY A 150 6.06 -35.14 2.22
C GLY A 150 5.53 -34.08 3.19
N ASP A 151 4.25 -34.22 3.57
CA ASP A 151 3.50 -33.23 4.35
C ASP A 151 4.10 -32.93 5.72
N TRP A 152 4.65 -33.97 6.40
CA TRP A 152 5.34 -33.75 7.66
C TRP A 152 6.55 -32.81 7.52
N GLY A 153 7.38 -33.01 6.48
CA GLY A 153 8.53 -32.17 6.19
C GLY A 153 8.12 -30.74 5.83
N ARG A 154 7.02 -30.56 5.07
CA ARG A 154 6.43 -29.25 4.74
C ARG A 154 5.93 -28.56 6.00
N GLY A 155 5.26 -29.29 6.91
CA GLY A 155 4.77 -28.77 8.18
C GLY A 155 5.91 -28.30 9.10
N VAL A 156 6.98 -29.08 9.21
CA VAL A 156 8.21 -28.69 9.94
C VAL A 156 8.82 -27.43 9.34
N ALA A 157 8.94 -27.36 8.02
CA ALA A 157 9.44 -26.19 7.32
C ALA A 157 8.59 -24.94 7.62
N GLY A 158 7.26 -25.07 7.56
CA GLY A 158 6.34 -23.98 7.94
C GLY A 158 6.53 -23.50 9.36
N THR A 159 6.79 -24.42 10.29
CA THR A 159 7.08 -24.11 11.70
C THR A 159 8.40 -23.35 11.85
N ILE A 160 9.47 -23.82 11.20
CA ILE A 160 10.79 -23.18 11.23
C ILE A 160 10.70 -21.75 10.69
N VAL A 161 10.09 -21.56 9.52
CA VAL A 161 9.90 -20.23 8.91
C VAL A 161 9.10 -19.29 9.81
N ARG A 162 8.13 -19.81 10.58
CA ARG A 162 7.36 -19.00 11.54
C ARG A 162 8.14 -18.62 12.79
N ILE A 163 8.91 -19.55 13.35
CA ILE A 163 9.81 -19.23 14.47
C ILE A 163 10.83 -18.16 14.03
N GLY A 164 11.25 -18.19 12.78
CA GLY A 164 12.12 -17.18 12.18
C GLY A 164 11.61 -15.74 12.33
N ILE A 165 10.29 -15.53 12.54
CA ILE A 165 9.70 -14.19 12.76
C ILE A 165 10.38 -13.45 13.92
N LEU A 166 10.88 -14.15 14.91
CA LEU A 166 11.61 -13.56 16.03
C LEU A 166 12.86 -12.80 15.58
N PHE A 167 13.47 -13.15 14.45
CA PHE A 167 14.60 -12.41 13.86
C PHE A 167 14.21 -11.02 13.31
N GLY A 168 12.91 -10.75 13.12
CA GLY A 168 12.40 -9.44 12.73
C GLY A 168 12.35 -8.41 13.87
N LEU A 169 12.24 -8.85 15.13
CA LEU A 169 12.11 -7.96 16.29
C LEU A 169 13.29 -6.99 16.46
N PRO A 170 14.57 -7.42 16.32
CA PRO A 170 15.70 -6.50 16.42
C PRO A 170 15.66 -5.37 15.39
N ALA A 171 15.10 -5.60 14.21
CA ALA A 171 15.01 -4.57 13.16
C ALA A 171 14.07 -3.42 13.57
N ALA A 172 12.96 -3.70 14.25
CA ALA A 172 12.07 -2.67 14.79
C ALA A 172 12.77 -1.82 15.86
N LEU A 173 13.49 -2.47 16.80
CA LEU A 173 14.30 -1.76 17.82
C LEU A 173 15.43 -0.94 17.21
N LEU A 174 16.03 -1.43 16.14
CA LEU A 174 17.09 -0.73 15.43
C LEU A 174 16.58 0.54 14.77
N ALA A 175 15.34 0.52 14.24
CA ALA A 175 14.71 1.67 13.59
C ALA A 175 14.57 2.88 14.54
N ASP A 176 14.31 2.64 15.81
CA ASP A 176 14.21 3.71 16.80
C ASP A 176 15.58 4.33 17.12
N ARG A 177 16.69 3.59 16.92
CA ARG A 177 18.05 4.05 17.21
C ARG A 177 18.74 4.75 16.03
N ILE A 178 18.66 4.17 14.83
CA ILE A 178 19.44 4.63 13.66
C ILE A 178 18.62 5.41 12.62
N GLY A 179 17.30 5.49 12.83
CA GLY A 179 16.38 6.18 11.93
C GLY A 179 15.49 5.21 11.14
N ARG A 180 14.24 5.57 11.03
CA ARG A 180 13.21 4.70 10.41
C ARG A 180 13.41 4.54 8.92
N ARG A 181 13.75 5.62 8.22
CA ARG A 181 14.04 5.60 6.78
C ARG A 181 15.17 4.63 6.44
N ARG A 182 16.27 4.66 7.19
CA ARG A 182 17.42 3.79 6.92
C ARG A 182 17.05 2.33 7.03
N VAL A 183 16.36 1.94 8.11
CA VAL A 183 15.96 0.55 8.34
C VAL A 183 14.94 0.11 7.29
N VAL A 184 13.91 0.92 6.99
CA VAL A 184 12.91 0.62 5.96
C VAL A 184 13.57 0.38 4.61
N VAL A 185 14.48 1.25 4.18
CA VAL A 185 15.17 1.09 2.90
C VAL A 185 16.03 -0.18 2.90
N THR A 186 16.78 -0.45 3.96
CA THR A 186 17.59 -1.68 4.07
C THR A 186 16.73 -2.94 3.99
N LEU A 187 15.62 -2.97 4.73
CA LEU A 187 14.69 -4.10 4.70
C LEU A 187 13.99 -4.26 3.35
N ALA A 188 13.63 -3.15 2.69
CA ALA A 188 13.01 -3.17 1.36
C ALA A 188 13.93 -3.76 0.28
N TRP A 189 15.26 -3.62 0.43
CA TRP A 189 16.23 -4.30 -0.42
C TRP A 189 16.47 -5.75 0.03
N ALA A 190 16.71 -5.97 1.31
CA ALA A 190 17.14 -7.26 1.84
C ALA A 190 16.03 -8.32 1.75
N ALA A 191 14.77 -7.98 2.08
CA ALA A 191 13.69 -8.95 2.14
C ALA A 191 13.42 -9.62 0.77
N PRO A 192 13.20 -8.89 -0.34
CA PRO A 192 12.95 -9.52 -1.64
C PRO A 192 14.20 -10.22 -2.20
N ILE A 193 15.42 -9.70 -1.97
CA ILE A 193 16.65 -10.38 -2.42
C ILE A 193 16.79 -11.72 -1.73
N ILE A 194 16.72 -11.77 -0.40
CA ILE A 194 16.90 -13.01 0.37
C ILE A 194 15.78 -14.02 0.06
N ALA A 195 14.52 -13.55 -0.01
CA ALA A 195 13.42 -14.42 -0.38
C ALA A 195 13.58 -14.99 -1.79
N SER A 196 14.01 -14.17 -2.76
CA SER A 196 14.22 -14.60 -4.15
C SER A 196 15.38 -15.55 -4.34
N LEU A 197 16.35 -15.64 -3.41
CA LEU A 197 17.38 -16.68 -3.43
C LEU A 197 16.78 -18.10 -3.36
N GLY A 198 15.54 -18.24 -2.89
CA GLY A 198 14.78 -19.48 -2.98
C GLY A 198 14.67 -20.04 -4.40
N ALA A 199 14.71 -19.18 -5.46
CA ALA A 199 14.67 -19.60 -6.85
C ALA A 199 15.85 -20.52 -7.23
N VAL A 200 17.01 -20.30 -6.65
CA VAL A 200 18.25 -21.04 -6.94
C VAL A 200 18.60 -22.07 -5.86
N ALA A 201 17.70 -22.32 -4.91
CA ALA A 201 17.92 -23.32 -3.86
C ALA A 201 18.07 -24.72 -4.47
N PRO A 202 19.19 -25.42 -4.20
CA PRO A 202 19.46 -26.78 -4.73
C PRO A 202 18.71 -27.86 -3.97
N ASN A 203 18.22 -27.59 -2.77
CA ASN A 203 17.51 -28.52 -1.92
C ASN A 203 16.46 -27.78 -1.04
N PHE A 204 15.53 -28.55 -0.49
CA PHE A 204 14.45 -28.03 0.34
C PHE A 204 14.92 -27.31 1.63
N PRO A 205 15.91 -27.84 2.40
CA PRO A 205 16.43 -27.13 3.58
C PRO A 205 16.99 -25.76 3.26
N LEU A 206 17.70 -25.56 2.13
CA LEU A 206 18.23 -24.27 1.75
C LEU A 206 17.10 -23.30 1.33
N LEU A 207 16.07 -23.81 0.65
CA LEU A 207 14.85 -23.03 0.39
C LEU A 207 14.24 -22.54 1.71
N VAL A 208 14.05 -23.43 2.68
CA VAL A 208 13.51 -23.10 4.01
C VAL A 208 14.38 -22.05 4.71
N ALA A 209 15.72 -22.19 4.64
CA ALA A 209 16.65 -21.24 5.24
C ALA A 209 16.52 -19.83 4.64
N THR A 210 16.41 -19.71 3.31
CA THR A 210 16.20 -18.41 2.65
C THR A 210 14.89 -17.75 3.11
N GLN A 211 13.82 -18.53 3.28
CA GLN A 211 12.53 -18.02 3.72
C GLN A 211 12.51 -17.69 5.22
N THR A 212 13.23 -18.48 6.03
CA THR A 212 13.41 -18.21 7.48
C THR A 212 14.15 -16.91 7.73
N LEU A 213 15.01 -16.47 6.81
CA LEU A 213 15.71 -15.19 6.88
C LEU A 213 14.94 -14.06 6.18
N GLY A 214 14.38 -14.30 5.00
CA GLY A 214 13.74 -13.26 4.17
C GLY A 214 12.38 -12.80 4.72
N ARG A 215 11.53 -13.73 5.14
CA ARG A 215 10.18 -13.43 5.62
C ARG A 215 10.15 -12.54 6.87
N PRO A 216 10.97 -12.76 7.91
CA PRO A 216 11.02 -11.87 9.06
C PRO A 216 11.38 -10.43 8.71
N LEU A 217 12.24 -10.21 7.71
CA LEU A 217 12.59 -8.87 7.24
C LEU A 217 11.40 -8.19 6.57
N GLY A 218 10.60 -8.95 5.79
CA GLY A 218 9.34 -8.48 5.23
C GLY A 218 8.33 -8.09 6.31
N LEU A 219 8.17 -8.89 7.36
CA LEU A 219 7.27 -8.59 8.48
C LEU A 219 7.75 -7.38 9.30
N ALA A 220 9.05 -7.27 9.54
CA ALA A 220 9.62 -6.09 10.22
C ALA A 220 9.39 -4.81 9.40
N LEU A 221 9.55 -4.90 8.08
CA LEU A 221 9.24 -3.79 7.18
C LEU A 221 7.77 -3.40 7.24
N ASP A 222 6.85 -4.36 7.26
CA ASP A 222 5.40 -4.13 7.35
C ASP A 222 5.01 -3.40 8.65
N LEU A 223 5.59 -3.80 9.78
CA LEU A 223 5.42 -3.11 11.06
C LEU A 223 5.91 -1.67 11.00
N LEU A 224 7.10 -1.42 10.44
CA LEU A 224 7.65 -0.08 10.33
C LEU A 224 6.83 0.82 9.39
N ILE A 225 6.30 0.28 8.31
CA ILE A 225 5.38 0.97 7.39
C ILE A 225 4.15 1.48 8.16
N ALA A 226 3.53 0.61 8.97
CA ALA A 226 2.37 0.99 9.77
C ALA A 226 2.70 2.08 10.81
N VAL A 227 3.87 1.98 11.46
CA VAL A 227 4.34 3.00 12.42
C VAL A 227 4.55 4.35 11.72
N ILE A 228 5.24 4.38 10.58
CA ILE A 228 5.49 5.61 9.82
C ILE A 228 4.16 6.24 9.37
N ALA A 229 3.20 5.43 8.89
CA ALA A 229 1.90 5.93 8.51
C ALA A 229 1.16 6.57 9.70
N ALA A 230 1.18 5.92 10.86
CA ALA A 230 0.55 6.46 12.08
C ALA A 230 1.19 7.76 12.57
N GLU A 231 2.48 7.99 12.30
CA GLU A 231 3.22 9.18 12.73
C GLU A 231 3.12 10.36 11.77
N GLU A 232 3.12 10.07 10.46
CA GLU A 232 3.11 11.10 9.42
C GLU A 232 1.69 11.57 9.06
N MET A 233 0.67 10.74 9.31
CA MET A 233 -0.71 11.08 8.96
C MET A 233 -1.41 11.88 10.07
N PRO A 234 -2.29 12.84 9.69
CA PRO A 234 -3.16 13.55 10.62
C PRO A 234 -4.02 12.59 11.43
N ARG A 235 -4.42 13.01 12.63
CA ARG A 235 -5.17 12.15 13.57
C ARG A 235 -6.44 11.56 12.97
N GLY A 236 -7.22 12.36 12.22
CA GLY A 236 -8.48 11.92 11.59
C GLY A 236 -8.28 11.03 10.36
N SER A 237 -7.06 10.94 9.79
CA SER A 237 -6.77 10.12 8.60
C SER A 237 -5.85 8.92 8.86
N ARG A 238 -5.59 8.60 10.13
CA ARG A 238 -4.71 7.44 10.47
C ARG A 238 -5.36 6.11 10.13
N ALA A 239 -6.66 5.96 10.48
CA ALA A 239 -7.40 4.74 10.16
C ALA A 239 -7.50 4.56 8.64
N TYR A 240 -7.80 5.62 7.90
CA TYR A 240 -7.77 5.62 6.44
C TYR A 240 -6.41 5.16 5.88
N ALA A 241 -5.30 5.71 6.39
CA ALA A 241 -3.97 5.31 5.94
C ALA A 241 -3.69 3.82 6.18
N ILE A 242 -4.01 3.30 7.38
CA ILE A 242 -3.88 1.87 7.69
C ILE A 242 -4.76 1.02 6.77
N SER A 243 -5.97 1.45 6.44
CA SER A 243 -6.84 0.74 5.49
C SER A 243 -6.25 0.71 4.08
N VAL A 244 -5.64 1.80 3.61
CA VAL A 244 -4.93 1.86 2.32
C VAL A 244 -3.74 0.89 2.32
N LEU A 245 -2.96 0.83 3.41
CA LEU A 245 -1.86 -0.13 3.55
C LEU A 245 -2.36 -1.57 3.57
N ALA A 246 -3.45 -1.86 4.27
CA ALA A 246 -4.06 -3.19 4.30
C ALA A 246 -4.57 -3.63 2.91
N MET A 247 -5.18 -2.71 2.14
CA MET A 247 -5.58 -2.98 0.76
C MET A 247 -4.36 -3.26 -0.14
N ALA A 248 -3.31 -2.46 -0.01
CA ALA A 248 -2.07 -2.66 -0.75
C ALA A 248 -1.41 -4.01 -0.38
N ASN A 249 -1.44 -4.37 0.91
CA ASN A 249 -0.97 -5.68 1.40
C ASN A 249 -1.76 -6.82 0.74
N GLY A 250 -3.11 -6.74 0.71
CA GLY A 250 -3.95 -7.70 0.00
C GLY A 250 -3.62 -7.82 -1.49
N LEU A 251 -3.36 -6.70 -2.18
CA LEU A 251 -2.94 -6.69 -3.58
C LEU A 251 -1.56 -7.36 -3.77
N GLY A 252 -0.60 -7.10 -2.86
CA GLY A 252 0.73 -7.74 -2.91
C GLY A 252 0.68 -9.25 -2.74
N ALA A 253 -0.14 -9.74 -1.79
CA ALA A 253 -0.43 -11.16 -1.64
C ALA A 253 -1.11 -11.71 -2.91
N GLY A 254 -2.04 -10.97 -3.50
CA GLY A 254 -2.71 -11.30 -4.75
C GLY A 254 -1.74 -11.46 -5.92
N VAL A 255 -0.68 -10.65 -6.01
CA VAL A 255 0.35 -10.82 -7.06
C VAL A 255 1.06 -12.16 -6.91
N ALA A 256 1.37 -12.62 -5.69
CA ALA A 256 1.97 -13.95 -5.48
C ALA A 256 1.02 -15.06 -5.91
N VAL A 257 -0.28 -14.93 -5.64
CA VAL A 257 -1.32 -15.89 -6.05
C VAL A 257 -1.50 -15.91 -7.58
N VAL A 258 -1.56 -14.72 -8.21
CA VAL A 258 -1.68 -14.58 -9.70
C VAL A 258 -0.44 -15.15 -10.41
N ALA A 259 0.73 -15.12 -9.76
CA ALA A 259 1.94 -15.71 -10.30
C ALA A 259 2.01 -17.25 -10.16
N LEU A 260 1.12 -17.86 -9.36
CA LEU A 260 1.15 -19.29 -9.06
C LEU A 260 1.03 -20.21 -10.31
N PRO A 261 0.26 -19.86 -11.37
CA PRO A 261 0.22 -20.66 -12.60
C PRO A 261 1.60 -20.88 -13.26
N LEU A 262 2.61 -20.06 -12.94
CA LEU A 262 3.98 -20.32 -13.36
C LEU A 262 4.52 -21.66 -12.83
N ALA A 263 3.98 -22.17 -11.73
CA ALA A 263 4.34 -23.48 -11.18
C ALA A 263 3.86 -24.64 -12.07
N ASP A 264 2.88 -24.43 -12.95
CA ASP A 264 2.42 -25.44 -13.93
C ASP A 264 3.35 -25.56 -15.16
N VAL A 265 4.33 -24.65 -15.34
CA VAL A 265 5.26 -24.62 -16.49
C VAL A 265 6.34 -25.73 -16.41
N GLY A 266 6.22 -26.66 -15.48
CA GLY A 266 7.14 -27.78 -15.32
C GLY A 266 7.45 -28.02 -13.85
N GLN A 267 8.19 -29.10 -13.57
CA GLN A 267 8.47 -29.56 -12.21
C GLN A 267 9.09 -28.46 -11.32
N SER A 268 10.00 -27.67 -11.86
CA SER A 268 10.66 -26.54 -11.16
C SER A 268 10.02 -25.17 -11.47
N GLY A 269 8.83 -25.12 -12.04
CA GLY A 269 8.14 -23.90 -12.44
C GLY A 269 7.86 -22.93 -11.29
N TRP A 270 7.69 -23.44 -10.07
CA TRP A 270 7.53 -22.65 -8.84
C TRP A 270 8.68 -21.67 -8.59
N ARG A 271 9.89 -21.93 -9.11
CA ARG A 271 11.07 -21.06 -8.99
C ARG A 271 10.86 -19.71 -9.67
N TRP A 272 10.08 -19.64 -10.75
CA TRP A 272 9.77 -18.38 -11.43
C TRP A 272 8.97 -17.42 -10.56
N VAL A 273 8.15 -17.92 -9.64
CA VAL A 273 7.43 -17.08 -8.69
C VAL A 273 8.41 -16.35 -7.75
N TYR A 274 9.52 -17.01 -7.39
CA TYR A 274 10.59 -16.39 -6.59
C TYR A 274 11.39 -15.37 -7.40
N VAL A 275 11.69 -15.65 -8.66
CA VAL A 275 12.37 -14.71 -9.57
C VAL A 275 11.55 -13.43 -9.73
N LEU A 276 10.23 -13.56 -9.82
CA LEU A 276 9.32 -12.40 -9.88
C LEU A 276 9.48 -11.46 -8.65
N GLY A 277 9.91 -12.00 -7.51
CA GLY A 277 10.23 -11.24 -6.31
C GLY A 277 11.26 -10.12 -6.53
N LEU A 278 12.16 -10.26 -7.51
CA LEU A 278 13.16 -9.25 -7.84
C LEU A 278 12.55 -7.97 -8.45
N VAL A 279 11.34 -8.04 -9.01
CA VAL A 279 10.62 -6.86 -9.52
C VAL A 279 10.39 -5.83 -8.40
N TRP A 280 10.22 -6.29 -7.17
CA TRP A 280 10.02 -5.42 -6.01
C TRP A 280 11.24 -4.56 -5.65
N LEU A 281 12.42 -4.85 -6.19
CA LEU A 281 13.59 -3.99 -6.06
C LEU A 281 13.38 -2.61 -6.69
N LEU A 282 12.45 -2.48 -7.63
CA LEU A 282 12.02 -1.18 -8.18
C LEU A 282 11.35 -0.33 -7.08
N VAL A 283 10.53 -0.95 -6.22
CA VAL A 283 9.93 -0.28 -5.05
C VAL A 283 11.00 0.10 -4.04
N ALA A 284 11.94 -0.80 -3.74
CA ALA A 284 13.05 -0.52 -2.84
C ALA A 284 13.90 0.67 -3.31
N ARG A 285 14.17 0.75 -4.63
CA ARG A 285 14.87 1.87 -5.25
C ARG A 285 14.10 3.19 -5.10
N ASP A 286 12.78 3.15 -5.31
CA ASP A 286 11.93 4.33 -5.20
C ASP A 286 11.84 4.83 -3.76
N LEU A 287 11.69 3.92 -2.80
CA LEU A 287 11.78 4.21 -1.36
C LEU A 287 13.13 4.86 -0.99
N ALA A 288 14.24 4.29 -1.48
CA ALA A 288 15.57 4.82 -1.20
C ALA A 288 15.74 6.26 -1.69
N ARG A 289 15.08 6.62 -2.80
CA ARG A 289 15.20 7.95 -3.42
C ARG A 289 14.23 8.98 -2.85
N HIS A 290 13.02 8.56 -2.48
CA HIS A 290 11.93 9.50 -2.25
C HIS A 290 11.33 9.44 -0.85
N LEU A 291 11.62 8.40 -0.04
CA LEU A 291 11.10 8.33 1.33
C LEU A 291 11.92 9.30 2.22
N PRO A 292 11.30 10.32 2.82
CA PRO A 292 11.97 11.20 3.78
C PRO A 292 12.10 10.50 5.14
N GLU A 293 12.93 11.04 6.04
CA GLU A 293 12.91 10.64 7.45
C GLU A 293 11.62 11.14 8.12
N THR A 294 11.18 10.46 9.18
CA THR A 294 9.95 10.84 9.90
C THR A 294 10.19 12.09 10.74
N LYS A 295 9.22 13.03 10.74
CA LYS A 295 9.29 14.26 11.54
C LYS A 295 9.49 13.95 13.02
N ARG A 296 8.86 12.90 13.52
CA ARG A 296 8.98 12.49 14.92
C ARG A 296 10.38 12.03 15.30
N PHE A 297 11.08 11.33 14.41
CA PHE A 297 12.47 10.94 14.64
C PHE A 297 13.40 12.17 14.66
N GLU A 298 13.17 13.14 13.76
CA GLU A 298 13.92 14.39 13.72
C GLU A 298 13.72 15.21 15.00
N TRP A 299 12.49 15.30 15.52
CA TRP A 299 12.20 15.98 16.78
C TRP A 299 12.81 15.32 18.00
N HIS A 300 12.78 13.98 18.11
CA HIS A 300 13.44 13.26 19.22
C HIS A 300 14.95 13.45 19.24
N LYS A 301 15.53 13.74 18.10
CA LYS A 301 16.96 14.02 17.99
C LYS A 301 17.31 15.46 18.40
N SER A 302 16.37 16.40 18.22
CA SER A 302 16.56 17.83 18.58
C SER A 302 16.15 18.14 20.01
N ASP A 303 15.10 17.49 20.55
CA ASP A 303 14.57 17.69 21.90
C ASP A 303 14.82 16.44 22.77
N ALA A 304 15.88 16.47 23.55
CA ALA A 304 16.19 15.44 24.54
C ALA A 304 15.24 15.44 25.77
N ALA A 305 14.20 16.26 25.79
CA ALA A 305 13.17 16.27 26.82
C ALA A 305 12.17 15.13 26.53
N ALA A 306 12.37 13.98 27.19
CA ALA A 306 11.52 12.82 27.12
C ALA A 306 10.06 13.19 27.45
N THR A 307 9.20 13.22 26.44
CA THR A 307 7.75 13.21 26.66
C THR A 307 7.40 11.95 27.44
N PRO A 308 6.69 12.03 28.58
CA PRO A 308 6.38 10.84 29.39
C PRO A 308 5.62 9.84 28.53
N VAL A 309 6.17 8.63 28.43
CA VAL A 309 5.54 7.52 27.73
C VAL A 309 4.27 7.16 28.48
N PRO A 310 3.08 7.18 27.85
CA PRO A 310 1.84 6.82 28.52
C PRO A 310 1.92 5.37 29.07
N PRO A 311 1.34 5.10 30.25
CA PRO A 311 1.45 3.79 30.87
C PRO A 311 0.83 2.71 29.99
N LEU A 312 1.55 1.60 29.84
CA LEU A 312 1.11 0.45 29.05
C LEU A 312 -0.19 -0.14 29.61
N GLN A 313 -1.26 -0.15 28.84
CA GLN A 313 -2.54 -0.73 29.22
C GLN A 313 -2.48 -2.27 29.10
N ARG A 314 -1.85 -2.91 30.10
CA ARG A 314 -1.55 -4.37 30.10
C ARG A 314 -2.76 -5.23 29.78
N ARG A 315 -3.95 -4.91 30.30
CA ARG A 315 -5.19 -5.67 30.04
C ARG A 315 -5.59 -5.62 28.56
N ARG A 316 -5.57 -4.45 27.94
CA ARG A 316 -5.90 -4.31 26.51
C ARG A 316 -4.88 -5.03 25.64
N LEU A 317 -3.60 -4.91 25.97
CA LEU A 317 -2.54 -5.62 25.26
C LEU A 317 -2.73 -7.14 25.38
N ALA A 318 -3.00 -7.67 26.59
CA ALA A 318 -3.23 -9.09 26.81
C ALA A 318 -4.43 -9.62 26.01
N VAL A 319 -5.54 -8.88 25.96
CA VAL A 319 -6.72 -9.24 25.15
C VAL A 319 -6.38 -9.27 23.66
N GLN A 320 -5.69 -8.24 23.15
CA GLN A 320 -5.27 -8.21 21.75
C GLN A 320 -4.32 -9.36 21.40
N MET A 321 -3.36 -9.65 22.26
CA MET A 321 -2.45 -10.80 22.10
C MET A 321 -3.21 -12.12 22.10
N ALA A 322 -4.17 -12.31 23.00
CA ALA A 322 -5.00 -13.51 23.06
C ALA A 322 -5.83 -13.69 21.79
N VAL A 323 -6.52 -12.64 21.32
CA VAL A 323 -7.30 -12.67 20.06
C VAL A 323 -6.40 -13.01 18.88
N ALA A 324 -5.23 -12.36 18.77
CA ALA A 324 -4.28 -12.65 17.70
C ALA A 324 -3.73 -14.08 17.78
N PHE A 325 -3.40 -14.57 18.97
CA PHE A 325 -2.89 -15.93 19.19
C PHE A 325 -3.91 -17.00 18.81
N PHE A 326 -5.13 -16.94 19.38
CA PHE A 326 -6.16 -17.95 19.10
C PHE A 326 -6.67 -17.86 17.64
N GLY A 327 -6.80 -16.66 17.08
CA GLY A 327 -7.16 -16.49 15.69
C GLY A 327 -6.11 -17.09 14.73
N ASN A 328 -4.84 -16.84 14.98
CA ASN A 328 -3.76 -17.42 14.16
C ASN A 328 -3.57 -18.92 14.39
N MET A 329 -3.88 -19.45 15.56
CA MET A 329 -3.78 -20.88 15.82
C MET A 329 -4.69 -21.71 14.90
N LEU A 330 -5.85 -21.15 14.49
CA LEU A 330 -6.77 -21.79 13.57
C LEU A 330 -6.46 -21.43 12.10
N LEU A 331 -6.34 -20.12 11.80
CA LEU A 331 -6.21 -19.64 10.41
C LEU A 331 -4.87 -20.01 9.77
N SER A 332 -3.82 -20.09 10.57
CA SER A 332 -2.47 -20.27 10.10
C SER A 332 -2.19 -21.65 9.52
N PRO A 333 -2.55 -22.78 10.16
CA PRO A 333 -2.46 -24.11 9.55
C PRO A 333 -3.39 -24.24 8.33
N ALA A 334 -4.62 -23.74 8.44
CA ALA A 334 -5.59 -23.80 7.34
C ALA A 334 -5.04 -23.14 6.07
N SER A 335 -4.52 -21.90 6.19
CA SER A 335 -3.94 -21.18 5.04
C SER A 335 -2.66 -21.84 4.51
N PHE A 336 -1.86 -22.47 5.37
CA PHE A 336 -0.61 -23.10 4.97
C PHE A 336 -0.83 -24.39 4.17
N PHE A 337 -1.77 -25.23 4.60
CA PHE A 337 -2.08 -26.49 3.93
C PHE A 337 -3.18 -26.38 2.86
N GLN A 338 -3.79 -25.21 2.67
CA GLN A 338 -4.85 -25.00 1.69
C GLN A 338 -4.42 -25.45 0.28
N ASN A 339 -3.24 -25.03 -0.18
CA ASN A 339 -2.76 -25.36 -1.51
C ASN A 339 -2.44 -26.85 -1.64
N THR A 340 -1.87 -27.47 -0.61
CA THR A 340 -1.63 -28.92 -0.55
C THR A 340 -2.95 -29.69 -0.67
N PHE A 341 -3.96 -29.32 0.13
CA PHE A 341 -5.28 -29.95 0.08
C PHE A 341 -5.97 -29.81 -1.29
N LEU A 342 -5.95 -28.60 -1.86
CA LEU A 342 -6.56 -28.36 -3.19
C LEU A 342 -5.85 -29.15 -4.29
N LYS A 343 -4.52 -29.25 -4.22
CA LYS A 343 -3.72 -29.97 -5.20
C LYS A 343 -3.82 -31.50 -5.02
N ASP A 344 -3.53 -32.01 -3.84
CA ASP A 344 -3.34 -33.44 -3.59
C ASP A 344 -4.68 -34.19 -3.43
N GLU A 345 -5.69 -33.55 -2.76
CA GLU A 345 -7.01 -34.16 -2.52
C GLU A 345 -8.05 -33.82 -3.59
N ARG A 346 -7.95 -32.63 -4.21
CA ARG A 346 -8.90 -32.14 -5.21
C ARG A 346 -8.36 -32.15 -6.64
N GLY A 347 -7.09 -32.45 -6.85
CA GLY A 347 -6.46 -32.51 -8.16
C GLY A 347 -6.37 -31.16 -8.90
N PHE A 348 -6.35 -30.03 -8.15
CA PHE A 348 -6.28 -28.71 -8.76
C PHE A 348 -4.89 -28.42 -9.31
N SER A 349 -4.81 -27.90 -10.53
CA SER A 349 -3.59 -27.30 -11.05
C SER A 349 -3.26 -26.00 -10.32
N ALA A 350 -2.04 -25.47 -10.45
CA ALA A 350 -1.67 -24.20 -9.83
C ALA A 350 -2.55 -23.05 -10.31
N GLY A 351 -2.98 -23.06 -11.57
CA GLY A 351 -3.94 -22.10 -12.12
C GLY A 351 -5.30 -22.18 -11.44
N MET A 352 -5.82 -23.38 -11.17
CA MET A 352 -7.10 -23.57 -10.46
C MET A 352 -7.00 -23.15 -8.99
N VAL A 353 -5.88 -23.44 -8.32
CA VAL A 353 -5.60 -22.96 -6.94
C VAL A 353 -5.57 -21.44 -6.88
N SER A 354 -4.92 -20.80 -7.86
CA SER A 354 -4.90 -19.34 -7.99
C SER A 354 -6.31 -18.76 -8.13
N LEU A 355 -7.10 -19.27 -9.06
CA LEU A 355 -8.48 -18.84 -9.29
C LEU A 355 -9.36 -19.01 -8.03
N PHE A 356 -9.29 -20.18 -7.40
CA PHE A 356 -10.00 -20.44 -6.14
C PHE A 356 -9.65 -19.42 -5.05
N THR A 357 -8.36 -19.17 -4.86
CA THR A 357 -7.88 -18.24 -3.84
C THR A 357 -8.34 -16.80 -4.12
N ILE A 358 -8.31 -16.34 -5.38
CA ILE A 358 -8.80 -15.02 -5.78
C ILE A 358 -10.29 -14.89 -5.49
N VAL A 359 -11.08 -15.87 -5.91
CA VAL A 359 -12.55 -15.82 -5.74
C VAL A 359 -12.92 -15.84 -4.26
N THR A 360 -12.29 -16.68 -3.44
CA THR A 360 -12.58 -16.78 -2.00
C THR A 360 -12.05 -15.60 -1.18
N ALA A 361 -10.99 -14.91 -1.62
CA ALA A 361 -10.46 -13.72 -0.97
C ALA A 361 -11.29 -12.45 -1.27
N THR A 362 -12.02 -12.41 -2.38
CA THR A 362 -12.77 -11.22 -2.81
C THR A 362 -13.77 -10.70 -1.76
N PRO A 363 -14.61 -11.55 -1.10
CA PRO A 363 -15.53 -11.10 -0.05
C PRO A 363 -14.81 -10.47 1.15
N ALA A 364 -13.61 -10.96 1.51
CA ALA A 364 -12.83 -10.40 2.60
C ALA A 364 -12.32 -8.98 2.28
N VAL A 365 -11.91 -8.73 1.03
CA VAL A 365 -11.50 -7.40 0.57
C VAL A 365 -12.69 -6.44 0.60
N ILE A 366 -13.87 -6.86 0.15
CA ILE A 366 -15.10 -6.05 0.22
C ILE A 366 -15.44 -5.74 1.68
N GLY A 367 -15.38 -6.74 2.56
CA GLY A 367 -15.61 -6.59 4.00
C GLY A 367 -14.65 -5.59 4.65
N LEU A 368 -13.38 -5.56 4.23
CA LEU A 368 -12.38 -4.62 4.73
C LEU A 368 -12.73 -3.16 4.35
N VAL A 369 -13.19 -2.94 3.12
CA VAL A 369 -13.59 -1.61 2.64
C VAL A 369 -14.83 -1.11 3.38
N ILE A 370 -15.83 -1.98 3.58
CA ILE A 370 -17.07 -1.64 4.30
C ILE A 370 -16.76 -1.42 5.78
N GLY A 371 -16.00 -2.32 6.41
CA GLY A 371 -15.64 -2.25 7.83
C GLY A 371 -14.84 -1.01 8.19
N GLY A 372 -13.91 -0.58 7.33
CA GLY A 372 -13.16 0.67 7.52
C GLY A 372 -14.05 1.91 7.56
N ARG A 373 -15.15 1.92 6.79
CA ARG A 373 -16.13 3.02 6.79
C ARG A 373 -17.09 3.00 7.98
N VAL A 374 -17.39 1.81 8.50
CA VAL A 374 -18.30 1.65 9.64
C VAL A 374 -17.59 1.92 10.97
N ALA A 375 -16.25 1.76 11.01
CA ALA A 375 -15.44 1.97 12.20
C ALA A 375 -15.10 3.45 12.47
N ASP A 376 -15.17 4.32 11.45
CA ASP A 376 -15.01 5.79 11.56
C ASP A 376 -16.38 6.47 11.79
#